data_883873e281553f7bb750946f6b8890b3
#
_entry.id   883873e281553f7bb750946f6b8890b3
#
_cell.length_a   1.000
_cell.length_b   1.000
_cell.length_c   1.000
_cell.angle_alpha   90.00
_cell.angle_beta   90.00
_cell.angle_gamma   90.00
#
_symmetry.space_group_name_H-M   'P 1'
#
loop_
_entity.id
_entity.type
_entity.pdbx_description
1 polymer ?
#
loop_
_entity_poly.entity_id
_entity_poly.type
_entity_poly.pdbx_seq_one_letter_code
_entity_poly.pdbx_strand_id
1 'polypeptide(L)'
;MEAMTFVLFGSTGDLAKRKIYPALYNLFVDGKIPKSISVIGLGRREMPDADFQGKVKESIHTFSRRVEKDSSLMQHFLSAFRYSQLDATNDEDYKSLLNLVEAREAELNIPSNRMFYLSVAPEFFGTIAEHIKDSGLGATKGWKRLIIEKPFGHDLQSARQLNQNLSKAFKEEEIYRIDHYLGKSMVQNLEALEFANPILQSLWNNEHIANIQITASETVGVEERASYYDHSGAIRDMVQNHMLQMLMMTAMHLPAHISADDIRNEKINVLKALRPLVKEDMDLDVVRGQYEAGEINGALVTSYVNEPGVSASSQTDTFLAARLYIDNSLWKGVPFYIRTGKRMAEKATRIVIEFKDSLKELYLEKGETPSPNLLIIEINPHENITLQLNSKNPFNHGHLEPVQINFTGQQEGAPEAYERLIADACAGDSTFFAHWKEVELAWEWIQPLLEAFEENTVPLYRYAAGSQGPDAANALLEKDGFKWWLDEETASQSREVQPV
;
A
#
# COMPACT_ATOMS: atom_id res chain seq x y z
N MET A 1 25.13 5.80 -2.67
CA MET A 1 24.84 4.35 -2.79
C MET A 1 26.01 3.65 -3.47
N GLU A 2 26.25 2.39 -3.12
CA GLU A 2 27.27 1.56 -3.75
C GLU A 2 26.78 1.00 -5.08
N ALA A 3 27.72 0.76 -6.02
CA ALA A 3 27.41 0.10 -7.28
C ALA A 3 26.95 -1.35 -7.03
N MET A 4 26.09 -1.86 -7.90
CA MET A 4 25.46 -3.19 -7.73
C MET A 4 25.02 -3.78 -9.05
N THR A 5 24.74 -5.07 -9.05
CA THR A 5 24.00 -5.76 -10.09
C THR A 5 22.54 -5.93 -9.66
N PHE A 6 21.61 -5.39 -10.44
CA PHE A 6 20.16 -5.50 -10.25
C PHE A 6 19.61 -6.60 -11.18
N VAL A 7 19.18 -7.72 -10.62
CA VAL A 7 18.67 -8.88 -11.34
C VAL A 7 17.16 -8.87 -11.27
N LEU A 8 16.48 -8.67 -12.40
CA LEU A 8 15.02 -8.52 -12.49
C LEU A 8 14.37 -9.76 -13.11
N PHE A 9 13.76 -10.59 -12.28
CA PHE A 9 12.90 -11.68 -12.72
C PHE A 9 11.56 -11.14 -13.21
N GLY A 10 11.07 -11.60 -14.38
CA GLY A 10 9.84 -11.09 -14.96
C GLY A 10 9.99 -9.75 -15.69
N SER A 11 11.16 -9.49 -16.24
CA SER A 11 11.56 -8.23 -16.90
C SER A 11 10.67 -7.80 -18.08
N THR A 12 9.88 -8.70 -18.64
CA THR A 12 8.94 -8.41 -19.75
C THR A 12 7.50 -8.16 -19.26
N GLY A 13 7.25 -8.22 -17.95
CA GLY A 13 5.94 -8.04 -17.32
C GLY A 13 5.46 -6.59 -17.29
N ASP A 14 4.19 -6.41 -16.95
CA ASP A 14 3.54 -5.09 -16.88
C ASP A 14 4.14 -4.22 -15.77
N LEU A 15 4.39 -4.79 -14.59
CA LEU A 15 4.99 -4.08 -13.46
C LEU A 15 6.40 -3.54 -13.81
N ALA A 16 7.23 -4.38 -14.47
CA ALA A 16 8.56 -3.95 -14.91
C ALA A 16 8.47 -2.74 -15.83
N LYS A 17 7.56 -2.77 -16.79
CA LYS A 17 7.35 -1.69 -17.76
C LYS A 17 6.79 -0.42 -17.13
N ARG A 18 5.74 -0.55 -16.32
CA ARG A 18 5.01 0.62 -15.80
C ARG A 18 5.66 1.26 -14.60
N LYS A 19 6.44 0.49 -13.81
CA LYS A 19 6.95 0.96 -12.51
C LYS A 19 8.45 0.82 -12.36
N ILE A 20 9.04 -0.36 -12.63
CA ILE A 20 10.44 -0.62 -12.27
C ILE A 20 11.41 0.15 -13.20
N TYR A 21 11.23 0.06 -14.53
CA TYR A 21 12.11 0.80 -15.45
C TYR A 21 12.02 2.31 -15.30
N PRO A 22 10.80 2.91 -15.20
CA PRO A 22 10.67 4.34 -14.92
C PRO A 22 11.33 4.73 -13.60
N ALA A 23 11.13 3.94 -12.53
CA ALA A 23 11.74 4.22 -11.23
C ALA A 23 13.27 4.18 -11.27
N LEU A 24 13.86 3.14 -11.86
CA LEU A 24 15.32 3.03 -12.02
C LEU A 24 15.86 4.21 -12.86
N TYR A 25 15.18 4.59 -13.93
CA TYR A 25 15.60 5.73 -14.75
C TYR A 25 15.53 7.05 -13.99
N ASN A 26 14.44 7.31 -13.28
CA ASN A 26 14.29 8.52 -12.48
C ASN A 26 15.36 8.61 -11.38
N LEU A 27 15.64 7.51 -10.69
CA LEU A 27 16.71 7.43 -9.69
C LEU A 27 18.09 7.64 -10.31
N PHE A 28 18.32 7.16 -11.53
CA PHE A 28 19.56 7.34 -12.25
C PHE A 28 19.75 8.80 -12.66
N VAL A 29 18.74 9.46 -13.21
CA VAL A 29 18.74 10.88 -13.57
C VAL A 29 18.94 11.77 -12.34
N ASP A 30 18.25 11.44 -11.23
CA ASP A 30 18.36 12.19 -9.97
C ASP A 30 19.67 11.91 -9.22
N GLY A 31 20.56 11.04 -9.77
CA GLY A 31 21.84 10.69 -9.14
C GLY A 31 21.72 9.89 -7.85
N LYS A 32 20.55 9.27 -7.61
CA LYS A 32 20.25 8.48 -6.42
C LYS A 32 20.69 7.02 -6.53
N ILE A 33 21.02 6.54 -7.72
CA ILE A 33 21.70 5.27 -7.94
C ILE A 33 22.97 5.51 -8.72
N PRO A 34 24.02 4.65 -8.54
CA PRO A 34 25.31 4.83 -9.22
C PRO A 34 25.18 4.76 -10.73
N LYS A 35 26.00 5.55 -11.45
CA LYS A 35 26.07 5.47 -12.91
C LYS A 35 26.65 4.14 -13.41
N SER A 36 27.42 3.45 -12.58
CA SER A 36 28.02 2.13 -12.86
C SER A 36 27.12 0.97 -12.40
N ILE A 37 25.81 1.10 -12.52
CA ILE A 37 24.88 -0.01 -12.24
C ILE A 37 24.89 -1.03 -13.38
N SER A 38 24.73 -2.33 -13.04
CA SER A 38 24.41 -3.40 -13.98
C SER A 38 22.95 -3.82 -13.77
N VAL A 39 22.15 -3.93 -14.84
CA VAL A 39 20.77 -4.41 -14.78
C VAL A 39 20.62 -5.61 -15.70
N ILE A 40 20.26 -6.78 -15.14
CA ILE A 40 20.04 -8.01 -15.90
C ILE A 40 18.56 -8.36 -15.84
N GLY A 41 17.89 -8.23 -16.97
CA GLY A 41 16.49 -8.61 -17.13
C GLY A 41 16.35 -10.07 -17.51
N LEU A 42 15.45 -10.79 -16.82
CA LEU A 42 15.20 -12.21 -17.04
C LEU A 42 13.79 -12.45 -17.56
N GLY A 43 13.66 -13.35 -18.52
CA GLY A 43 12.36 -13.78 -19.04
C GLY A 43 12.45 -15.11 -19.80
N ARG A 44 11.30 -15.72 -20.08
CA ARG A 44 11.22 -17.08 -20.66
C ARG A 44 11.58 -17.19 -22.13
N ARG A 45 11.52 -16.07 -22.88
CA ARG A 45 11.78 -16.06 -24.33
C ARG A 45 13.15 -15.50 -24.59
N GLU A 46 13.84 -16.05 -25.58
CA GLU A 46 15.09 -15.48 -26.07
C GLU A 46 14.86 -14.06 -26.64
N MET A 47 15.77 -13.15 -26.37
CA MET A 47 15.71 -11.76 -26.82
C MET A 47 17.13 -11.18 -26.86
N PRO A 48 17.54 -10.52 -27.96
CA PRO A 48 18.77 -9.75 -28.01
C PRO A 48 18.76 -8.55 -27.04
N ASP A 49 19.93 -8.20 -26.49
CA ASP A 49 20.08 -7.02 -25.63
C ASP A 49 19.53 -5.73 -26.25
N ALA A 50 19.77 -5.53 -27.55
CA ALA A 50 19.30 -4.34 -28.26
C ALA A 50 17.76 -4.23 -28.28
N ASP A 51 17.06 -5.35 -28.45
CA ASP A 51 15.60 -5.39 -28.45
C ASP A 51 15.05 -5.16 -27.03
N PHE A 52 15.72 -5.73 -26.03
CA PHE A 52 15.38 -5.50 -24.62
C PHE A 52 15.57 -4.03 -24.23
N GLN A 53 16.72 -3.43 -24.56
CA GLN A 53 16.99 -2.01 -24.34
C GLN A 53 15.97 -1.11 -25.07
N GLY A 54 15.53 -1.51 -26.27
CA GLY A 54 14.47 -0.82 -27.01
C GLY A 54 13.15 -0.80 -26.22
N LYS A 55 12.75 -1.93 -25.63
CA LYS A 55 11.53 -2.03 -24.80
C LYS A 55 11.66 -1.22 -23.49
N VAL A 56 12.82 -1.23 -22.85
CA VAL A 56 13.10 -0.40 -21.67
C VAL A 56 12.98 1.09 -22.02
N LYS A 57 13.54 1.51 -23.16
CA LYS A 57 13.43 2.88 -23.67
C LYS A 57 11.97 3.29 -23.90
N GLU A 58 11.19 2.45 -24.57
CA GLU A 58 9.76 2.69 -24.82
C GLU A 58 8.98 2.85 -23.50
N SER A 59 9.25 1.97 -22.56
CA SER A 59 8.67 2.01 -21.21
C SER A 59 8.96 3.35 -20.50
N ILE A 60 10.20 3.81 -20.51
CA ILE A 60 10.60 5.07 -19.91
C ILE A 60 9.89 6.24 -20.61
N HIS A 61 9.84 6.26 -21.93
CA HIS A 61 9.14 7.33 -22.66
C HIS A 61 7.64 7.40 -22.34
N THR A 62 7.03 6.26 -22.04
CA THR A 62 5.58 6.18 -21.78
C THR A 62 5.24 6.50 -20.33
N PHE A 63 6.05 6.05 -19.37
CA PHE A 63 5.66 6.01 -17.95
C PHE A 63 6.56 6.81 -17.02
N SER A 64 7.73 7.31 -17.46
CA SER A 64 8.60 8.10 -16.61
C SER A 64 8.08 9.52 -16.40
N ARG A 65 8.15 10.02 -15.16
CA ARG A 65 7.90 11.44 -14.86
C ARG A 65 9.03 12.35 -15.35
N ARG A 66 10.21 11.80 -15.60
CA ARG A 66 11.38 12.50 -16.11
C ARG A 66 11.61 12.08 -17.56
N VAL A 67 11.24 12.93 -18.50
CA VAL A 67 11.59 12.75 -19.91
C VAL A 67 12.70 13.75 -20.23
N GLU A 68 13.95 13.33 -20.01
CA GLU A 68 15.07 14.17 -20.38
C GLU A 68 15.30 14.21 -21.90
N LYS A 69 15.63 15.40 -22.39
CA LYS A 69 15.99 15.62 -23.80
C LYS A 69 17.42 15.16 -24.12
N ASP A 70 18.23 14.84 -23.11
CA ASP A 70 19.62 14.40 -23.29
C ASP A 70 19.66 12.94 -23.72
N SER A 71 19.91 12.75 -25.01
CA SER A 71 20.06 11.42 -25.61
C SER A 71 21.30 10.66 -25.08
N SER A 72 22.33 11.35 -24.57
CA SER A 72 23.55 10.71 -24.06
C SER A 72 23.33 10.04 -22.71
N LEU A 73 22.56 10.66 -21.80
CA LEU A 73 22.23 10.10 -20.51
C LEU A 73 21.31 8.87 -20.65
N MET A 74 20.31 8.93 -21.56
CA MET A 74 19.48 7.79 -21.88
C MET A 74 20.29 6.63 -22.47
N GLN A 75 21.21 6.90 -23.39
CA GLN A 75 22.07 5.86 -23.95
C GLN A 75 22.96 5.23 -22.89
N HIS A 76 23.55 6.04 -22.00
CA HIS A 76 24.34 5.53 -20.87
C HIS A 76 23.48 4.60 -19.98
N PHE A 77 22.28 5.04 -19.60
CA PHE A 77 21.38 4.22 -18.79
C PHE A 77 21.05 2.90 -19.48
N LEU A 78 20.67 2.92 -20.75
CA LEU A 78 20.34 1.73 -21.53
C LEU A 78 21.52 0.77 -21.68
N SER A 79 22.75 1.26 -21.73
CA SER A 79 23.97 0.43 -21.81
C SER A 79 24.21 -0.44 -20.57
N ALA A 80 23.56 -0.10 -19.45
CA ALA A 80 23.60 -0.89 -18.22
C ALA A 80 22.78 -2.20 -18.32
N PHE A 81 21.85 -2.28 -19.29
CA PHE A 81 20.89 -3.38 -19.41
C PHE A 81 21.42 -4.52 -20.25
N ARG A 82 21.28 -5.74 -19.73
CA ARG A 82 21.48 -7.01 -20.44
C ARG A 82 20.24 -7.87 -20.25
N TYR A 83 20.01 -8.77 -21.18
CA TYR A 83 18.93 -9.74 -21.10
C TYR A 83 19.47 -11.17 -21.07
N SER A 84 18.86 -12.02 -20.26
CA SER A 84 19.11 -13.44 -20.29
C SER A 84 17.79 -14.20 -20.30
N GLN A 85 17.70 -15.20 -21.17
CA GLN A 85 16.61 -16.16 -21.07
C GLN A 85 16.81 -16.98 -19.80
N LEU A 86 15.70 -17.20 -19.06
CA LEU A 86 15.71 -18.02 -17.85
C LEU A 86 14.34 -18.66 -17.65
N ASP A 87 14.32 -19.96 -17.46
CA ASP A 87 13.21 -20.69 -16.87
C ASP A 87 13.43 -20.76 -15.36
N ALA A 88 12.46 -20.29 -14.58
CA ALA A 88 12.57 -20.24 -13.12
C ALA A 88 12.77 -21.62 -12.45
N THR A 89 12.52 -22.71 -13.17
CA THR A 89 12.62 -24.10 -12.69
C THR A 89 13.85 -24.86 -13.21
N ASN A 90 14.71 -24.20 -14.01
CA ASN A 90 15.86 -24.86 -14.65
C ASN A 90 17.19 -24.45 -14.01
N ASP A 91 17.85 -25.36 -13.31
CA ASP A 91 19.14 -25.13 -12.62
C ASP A 91 20.26 -24.60 -13.53
N GLU A 92 20.36 -25.09 -14.76
CA GLU A 92 21.44 -24.71 -15.68
C GLU A 92 21.33 -23.23 -16.11
N ASP A 93 20.11 -22.71 -16.17
CA ASP A 93 19.89 -21.28 -16.49
C ASP A 93 20.46 -20.39 -15.38
N TYR A 94 20.38 -20.82 -14.11
CA TYR A 94 20.96 -20.05 -13.00
C TYR A 94 22.50 -20.09 -12.97
N LYS A 95 23.13 -21.17 -13.43
CA LYS A 95 24.58 -21.23 -13.62
C LYS A 95 25.03 -20.28 -14.73
N SER A 96 24.26 -20.26 -15.83
CA SER A 96 24.50 -19.33 -16.93
C SER A 96 24.32 -17.87 -16.49
N LEU A 97 23.31 -17.58 -15.66
CA LEU A 97 23.07 -16.28 -15.06
C LEU A 97 24.22 -15.88 -14.12
N LEU A 98 24.74 -16.78 -13.29
CA LEU A 98 25.90 -16.49 -12.43
C LEU A 98 27.11 -16.04 -13.25
N ASN A 99 27.43 -16.78 -14.31
CA ASN A 99 28.53 -16.42 -15.21
C ASN A 99 28.32 -15.01 -15.82
N LEU A 100 27.10 -14.70 -16.25
CA LEU A 100 26.76 -13.38 -16.80
C LEU A 100 26.91 -12.27 -15.74
N VAL A 101 26.42 -12.49 -14.52
CA VAL A 101 26.52 -11.55 -13.40
C VAL A 101 27.99 -11.25 -13.08
N GLU A 102 28.83 -12.29 -12.91
CA GLU A 102 30.25 -12.14 -12.60
C GLU A 102 31.04 -11.47 -13.74
N ALA A 103 30.72 -11.80 -14.99
CA ALA A 103 31.33 -11.14 -16.14
C ALA A 103 30.98 -9.65 -16.19
N ARG A 104 29.75 -9.27 -15.88
CA ARG A 104 29.31 -7.87 -15.84
C ARG A 104 29.91 -7.12 -14.64
N GLU A 105 30.00 -7.74 -13.47
CA GLU A 105 30.65 -7.17 -12.30
C GLU A 105 32.14 -6.85 -12.60
N ALA A 106 32.84 -7.77 -13.28
CA ALA A 106 34.24 -7.59 -13.69
C ALA A 106 34.39 -6.52 -14.79
N GLU A 107 33.54 -6.54 -15.84
CA GLU A 107 33.56 -5.58 -16.93
C GLU A 107 33.38 -4.13 -16.43
N LEU A 108 32.45 -3.92 -15.51
CA LEU A 108 32.15 -2.60 -14.96
C LEU A 108 33.04 -2.24 -13.75
N ASN A 109 33.87 -3.15 -13.29
CA ASN A 109 34.70 -3.03 -12.10
C ASN A 109 33.86 -2.58 -10.87
N ILE A 110 32.72 -3.23 -10.65
CA ILE A 110 31.80 -2.96 -9.53
C ILE A 110 31.88 -4.08 -8.49
N PRO A 111 31.55 -3.78 -7.20
CA PRO A 111 31.49 -4.80 -6.17
C PRO A 111 30.36 -5.81 -6.47
N SER A 112 30.51 -7.01 -5.93
CA SER A 112 29.51 -8.08 -6.05
C SER A 112 28.31 -7.86 -5.11
N ASN A 113 27.76 -6.67 -5.08
CA ASN A 113 26.49 -6.32 -4.44
C ASN A 113 25.36 -6.73 -5.37
N ARG A 114 24.45 -7.56 -4.91
CA ARG A 114 23.41 -8.16 -5.77
C ARG A 114 22.01 -7.93 -5.21
N MET A 115 21.16 -7.25 -6.01
CA MET A 115 19.76 -7.04 -5.76
C MET A 115 18.95 -7.97 -6.66
N PHE A 116 18.14 -8.84 -6.07
CA PHE A 116 17.21 -9.70 -6.80
C PHE A 116 15.79 -9.15 -6.66
N TYR A 117 15.12 -8.86 -7.77
CA TYR A 117 13.75 -8.36 -7.77
C TYR A 117 12.84 -9.40 -8.44
N LEU A 118 11.86 -9.93 -7.70
CA LEU A 118 10.92 -10.94 -8.20
C LEU A 118 9.61 -10.27 -8.64
N SER A 119 9.55 -9.87 -9.93
CA SER A 119 8.34 -9.39 -10.60
C SER A 119 7.65 -10.52 -11.36
N VAL A 120 7.42 -11.65 -10.68
CA VAL A 120 6.83 -12.89 -11.20
C VAL A 120 5.69 -13.34 -10.30
N ALA A 121 4.94 -14.36 -10.73
CA ALA A 121 3.87 -14.91 -9.91
C ALA A 121 4.42 -15.51 -8.59
N PRO A 122 3.68 -15.36 -7.47
CA PRO A 122 4.18 -15.71 -6.13
C PRO A 122 4.57 -17.18 -5.94
N GLU A 123 3.97 -18.09 -6.71
CA GLU A 123 4.31 -19.52 -6.68
C GLU A 123 5.77 -19.80 -7.03
N PHE A 124 6.44 -18.89 -7.75
CA PHE A 124 7.85 -19.03 -8.12
C PHE A 124 8.82 -18.48 -7.07
N PHE A 125 8.36 -17.72 -6.06
CA PHE A 125 9.27 -17.03 -5.13
C PHE A 125 10.17 -18.01 -4.37
N GLY A 126 9.61 -19.11 -3.85
CA GLY A 126 10.38 -20.11 -3.12
C GLY A 126 11.39 -20.83 -4.02
N THR A 127 10.97 -21.25 -5.21
CA THR A 127 11.81 -21.93 -6.19
C THR A 127 12.97 -21.04 -6.65
N ILE A 128 12.70 -19.80 -6.98
CA ILE A 128 13.74 -18.84 -7.39
C ILE A 128 14.74 -18.60 -6.26
N ALA A 129 14.27 -18.43 -5.02
CA ALA A 129 15.16 -18.23 -3.87
C ALA A 129 16.08 -19.45 -3.63
N GLU A 130 15.55 -20.65 -3.76
CA GLU A 130 16.33 -21.89 -3.65
C GLU A 130 17.40 -22.00 -4.75
N HIS A 131 17.04 -21.75 -6.01
CA HIS A 131 18.00 -21.74 -7.11
C HIS A 131 19.06 -20.62 -7.01
N ILE A 132 18.71 -19.42 -6.50
CA ILE A 132 19.70 -18.37 -6.21
C ILE A 132 20.74 -18.85 -5.20
N LYS A 133 20.32 -19.60 -4.19
CA LYS A 133 21.23 -20.20 -3.22
C LYS A 133 22.10 -21.28 -3.85
N ASP A 134 21.47 -22.26 -4.50
CA ASP A 134 22.13 -23.48 -4.97
C ASP A 134 23.09 -23.24 -6.14
N SER A 135 22.78 -22.27 -7.00
CA SER A 135 23.68 -21.81 -8.08
C SER A 135 24.89 -21.03 -7.62
N GLY A 136 24.90 -20.52 -6.38
CA GLY A 136 25.93 -19.63 -5.87
C GLY A 136 25.68 -18.13 -6.17
N LEU A 137 24.61 -17.76 -6.84
CA LEU A 137 24.25 -16.35 -7.07
C LEU A 137 24.12 -15.55 -5.77
N GLY A 138 23.65 -16.21 -4.69
CA GLY A 138 23.56 -15.62 -3.36
C GLY A 138 24.87 -15.66 -2.56
N ALA A 139 25.92 -16.36 -3.04
CA ALA A 139 27.23 -16.46 -2.38
C ALA A 139 28.14 -15.33 -2.86
N THR A 140 28.03 -14.17 -2.26
CA THR A 140 28.79 -12.96 -2.66
C THR A 140 29.61 -12.37 -1.50
N LYS A 141 30.70 -11.66 -1.81
CA LYS A 141 31.47 -10.90 -0.83
C LYS A 141 30.81 -9.56 -0.47
N GLY A 142 29.94 -9.08 -1.34
CA GLY A 142 29.12 -7.89 -1.12
C GLY A 142 27.84 -8.23 -0.35
N TRP A 143 26.94 -7.28 -0.30
CA TRP A 143 25.59 -7.54 0.22
C TRP A 143 24.70 -8.20 -0.86
N LYS A 144 23.71 -8.95 -0.40
CA LYS A 144 22.62 -9.45 -1.24
C LYS A 144 21.28 -9.01 -0.66
N ARG A 145 20.31 -8.71 -1.53
CA ARG A 145 18.96 -8.29 -1.14
C ARG A 145 17.95 -8.88 -2.09
N LEU A 146 16.80 -9.27 -1.55
CA LEU A 146 15.68 -9.84 -2.28
C LEU A 146 14.47 -8.93 -2.15
N ILE A 147 13.97 -8.40 -3.25
CA ILE A 147 12.69 -7.67 -3.30
C ILE A 147 11.61 -8.60 -3.82
N ILE A 148 10.51 -8.71 -3.11
CA ILE A 148 9.33 -9.47 -3.51
C ILE A 148 8.08 -8.62 -3.43
N GLU A 149 7.14 -8.89 -4.36
CA GLU A 149 5.85 -8.25 -4.47
C GLU A 149 4.77 -9.05 -3.71
N LYS A 150 3.68 -8.38 -3.32
CA LYS A 150 2.49 -9.06 -2.82
C LYS A 150 1.84 -9.95 -3.91
N PRO A 151 1.12 -11.02 -3.53
CA PRO A 151 0.75 -11.41 -2.17
C PRO A 151 1.82 -12.26 -1.48
N PHE A 152 1.88 -12.16 -0.14
CA PHE A 152 2.75 -12.97 0.71
C PHE A 152 1.93 -14.08 1.36
N GLY A 153 1.57 -15.10 0.54
CA GLY A 153 0.58 -16.11 0.86
C GLY A 153 -0.86 -15.67 0.56
N HIS A 154 -1.80 -16.59 0.73
CA HIS A 154 -3.24 -16.36 0.59
C HIS A 154 -4.01 -16.74 1.87
N ASP A 155 -3.33 -17.34 2.83
CA ASP A 155 -3.73 -17.65 4.20
C ASP A 155 -2.49 -17.74 5.10
N LEU A 156 -2.69 -17.94 6.39
CA LEU A 156 -1.60 -18.05 7.35
C LEU A 156 -0.64 -19.21 7.03
N GLN A 157 -1.16 -20.36 6.60
CA GLN A 157 -0.35 -21.54 6.33
C GLN A 157 0.56 -21.32 5.11
N SER A 158 0.01 -20.83 4.02
CA SER A 158 0.78 -20.56 2.79
C SER A 158 1.80 -19.42 2.98
N ALA A 159 1.46 -18.40 3.80
CA ALA A 159 2.40 -17.34 4.16
C ALA A 159 3.60 -17.90 4.95
N ARG A 160 3.36 -18.75 5.95
CA ARG A 160 4.41 -19.42 6.71
C ARG A 160 5.28 -20.31 5.82
N GLN A 161 4.67 -21.05 4.91
CA GLN A 161 5.41 -21.89 3.96
C GLN A 161 6.29 -21.07 3.03
N LEU A 162 5.77 -19.97 2.50
CA LEU A 162 6.55 -19.04 1.67
C LEU A 162 7.75 -18.51 2.45
N ASN A 163 7.53 -18.00 3.68
CA ASN A 163 8.60 -17.47 4.50
C ASN A 163 9.67 -18.51 4.83
N GLN A 164 9.27 -19.76 5.15
CA GLN A 164 10.22 -20.87 5.37
C GLN A 164 11.09 -21.15 4.14
N ASN A 165 10.50 -21.09 2.93
CA ASN A 165 11.25 -21.30 1.70
C ASN A 165 12.25 -20.17 1.44
N LEU A 166 11.83 -18.92 1.60
CA LEU A 166 12.71 -17.76 1.46
C LEU A 166 13.85 -17.75 2.47
N SER A 167 13.57 -18.14 3.72
CA SER A 167 14.55 -18.18 4.82
C SER A 167 15.65 -19.24 4.64
N LYS A 168 15.48 -20.17 3.70
CA LYS A 168 16.57 -21.11 3.32
C LYS A 168 17.71 -20.41 2.57
N ALA A 169 17.40 -19.32 1.86
CA ALA A 169 18.34 -18.63 0.98
C ALA A 169 18.71 -17.21 1.44
N PHE A 170 17.81 -16.53 2.12
CA PHE A 170 17.97 -15.15 2.56
C PHE A 170 17.63 -15.01 4.04
N LYS A 171 18.36 -14.17 4.76
CA LYS A 171 17.98 -13.75 6.10
C LYS A 171 16.85 -12.72 6.03
N GLU A 172 16.13 -12.51 7.13
CA GLU A 172 15.02 -11.55 7.14
C GLU A 172 15.46 -10.12 6.78
N GLU A 173 16.61 -9.69 7.28
CA GLU A 173 17.20 -8.37 6.97
C GLU A 173 17.63 -8.20 5.50
N GLU A 174 17.66 -9.30 4.73
CA GLU A 174 17.97 -9.31 3.29
C GLU A 174 16.68 -9.30 2.44
N ILE A 175 15.47 -9.45 3.05
CA ILE A 175 14.20 -9.57 2.34
C ILE A 175 13.39 -8.27 2.46
N TYR A 176 13.07 -7.67 1.32
CA TYR A 176 12.29 -6.44 1.17
C TYR A 176 10.92 -6.76 0.58
N ARG A 177 9.90 -6.92 1.43
CA ARG A 177 8.52 -7.20 0.99
C ARG A 177 7.82 -5.89 0.68
N ILE A 178 7.52 -5.66 -0.59
CA ILE A 178 6.85 -4.44 -1.03
C ILE A 178 5.37 -4.47 -0.69
N ASP A 179 4.97 -3.54 0.16
CA ASP A 179 3.64 -2.96 0.16
C ASP A 179 3.74 -1.55 -0.42
N HIS A 180 3.23 -1.34 -1.63
CA HIS A 180 3.40 -0.07 -2.31
C HIS A 180 2.71 1.12 -1.62
N TYR A 181 1.79 0.88 -0.67
CA TYR A 181 1.22 1.94 0.19
C TYR A 181 2.28 2.52 1.13
N LEU A 182 3.19 1.72 1.64
CA LEU A 182 4.31 2.20 2.45
C LEU A 182 5.30 3.08 1.66
N GLY A 183 5.30 2.97 0.34
CA GLY A 183 6.07 3.85 -0.54
C GLY A 183 5.41 5.19 -0.83
N LYS A 184 4.13 5.40 -0.45
CA LYS A 184 3.45 6.68 -0.67
C LYS A 184 3.98 7.74 0.30
N SER A 185 4.28 8.94 -0.20
CA SER A 185 4.84 10.03 0.59
C SER A 185 4.02 10.36 1.83
N MET A 186 2.70 10.39 1.68
CA MET A 186 1.82 10.76 2.79
C MET A 186 1.72 9.65 3.84
N VAL A 187 1.87 8.37 3.47
CA VAL A 187 1.95 7.27 4.44
C VAL A 187 3.26 7.33 5.22
N GLN A 188 4.38 7.60 4.55
CA GLN A 188 5.66 7.83 5.22
C GLN A 188 5.63 9.06 6.13
N ASN A 189 4.90 10.10 5.71
CA ASN A 189 4.75 11.34 6.46
C ASN A 189 3.93 11.19 7.76
N LEU A 190 3.17 10.09 7.95
CA LEU A 190 2.46 9.83 9.22
C LEU A 190 3.41 9.80 10.40
N GLU A 191 4.59 9.19 10.23
CA GLU A 191 5.66 9.19 11.23
C GLU A 191 6.07 10.62 11.60
N ALA A 192 6.34 11.47 10.62
CA ALA A 192 6.76 12.85 10.85
C ALA A 192 5.63 13.70 11.47
N LEU A 193 4.37 13.46 11.07
CA LEU A 193 3.23 14.16 11.65
C LEU A 193 3.11 13.92 13.15
N GLU A 194 3.27 12.68 13.57
CA GLU A 194 3.19 12.32 14.98
C GLU A 194 4.49 12.64 15.73
N PHE A 195 5.64 12.23 15.21
CA PHE A 195 6.89 12.21 16.00
C PHE A 195 7.68 13.52 15.92
N ALA A 196 7.50 14.32 14.89
CA ALA A 196 8.19 15.60 14.73
C ALA A 196 7.37 16.83 15.16
N ASN A 197 6.09 16.65 15.51
CA ASN A 197 5.17 17.74 15.86
C ASN A 197 4.63 17.60 17.28
N PRO A 198 5.21 18.27 18.29
CA PRO A 198 4.79 18.13 19.70
C PRO A 198 3.30 18.41 19.96
N ILE A 199 2.67 19.29 19.16
CA ILE A 199 1.23 19.58 19.26
C ILE A 199 0.42 18.33 18.92
N LEU A 200 0.71 17.66 17.79
CA LEU A 200 0.01 16.46 17.36
C LEU A 200 0.33 15.30 18.28
N GLN A 201 1.59 15.11 18.63
CA GLN A 201 2.04 14.06 19.54
C GLN A 201 1.31 14.10 20.87
N SER A 202 1.08 15.29 21.44
CA SER A 202 0.35 15.47 22.70
C SER A 202 -1.13 15.07 22.60
N LEU A 203 -1.72 15.16 21.41
CA LEU A 203 -3.13 14.83 21.14
C LEU A 203 -3.32 13.41 20.63
N TRP A 204 -2.24 12.65 20.32
CA TRP A 204 -2.29 11.37 19.63
C TRP A 204 -2.52 10.20 20.59
N ASN A 205 -3.66 10.24 21.30
CA ASN A 205 -3.99 9.26 22.32
C ASN A 205 -5.49 9.20 22.60
N ASN A 206 -5.90 8.22 23.41
CA ASN A 206 -7.28 7.99 23.79
C ASN A 206 -7.89 9.07 24.74
N GLU A 207 -7.12 10.00 25.26
CA GLU A 207 -7.67 11.13 26.02
C GLU A 207 -8.28 12.16 25.09
N HIS A 208 -7.73 12.31 23.88
CA HIS A 208 -8.09 13.39 22.93
C HIS A 208 -8.78 12.91 21.66
N ILE A 209 -8.53 11.65 21.21
CA ILE A 209 -9.11 11.12 19.98
C ILE A 209 -10.40 10.35 20.29
N ALA A 210 -11.46 10.67 19.54
CA ALA A 210 -12.76 10.03 19.62
C ALA A 210 -12.83 8.76 18.78
N ASN A 211 -12.39 8.85 17.50
CA ASN A 211 -12.29 7.73 16.58
C ASN A 211 -11.27 8.03 15.47
N ILE A 212 -10.86 6.98 14.77
CA ILE A 212 -10.02 7.07 13.58
C ILE A 212 -10.68 6.29 12.45
N GLN A 213 -10.77 6.90 11.26
CA GLN A 213 -11.38 6.30 10.07
C GLN A 213 -10.33 6.18 8.97
N ILE A 214 -10.12 4.97 8.44
CA ILE A 214 -9.19 4.70 7.33
C ILE A 214 -10.01 4.18 6.15
N THR A 215 -10.04 4.95 5.07
CA THR A 215 -10.77 4.61 3.85
C THR A 215 -9.80 4.40 2.69
N ALA A 216 -10.00 3.32 1.92
CA ALA A 216 -9.34 3.09 0.64
C ALA A 216 -10.39 2.62 -0.38
N SER A 217 -10.96 3.55 -1.13
CA SER A 217 -12.03 3.31 -2.10
C SER A 217 -11.53 3.43 -3.54
N GLU A 218 -12.08 2.60 -4.43
CA GLU A 218 -11.78 2.57 -5.86
C GLU A 218 -13.06 2.69 -6.68
N THR A 219 -13.05 3.53 -7.72
CA THR A 219 -14.15 3.65 -8.69
C THR A 219 -14.12 2.55 -9.75
N VAL A 220 -12.98 1.89 -9.94
CA VAL A 220 -12.79 0.79 -10.89
C VAL A 220 -13.32 -0.53 -10.34
N GLY A 221 -13.69 -1.45 -11.24
CA GLY A 221 -14.08 -2.82 -10.91
C GLY A 221 -12.88 -3.77 -10.87
N VAL A 222 -13.15 -5.04 -11.23
CA VAL A 222 -12.12 -6.10 -11.25
C VAL A 222 -11.44 -6.23 -12.61
N GLU A 223 -12.12 -5.83 -13.69
CA GLU A 223 -11.62 -5.75 -15.07
C GLU A 223 -10.87 -7.03 -15.48
N GLU A 224 -9.67 -6.93 -16.07
CA GLU A 224 -8.88 -8.08 -16.51
C GLU A 224 -8.37 -8.96 -15.37
N ARG A 225 -8.48 -8.53 -14.11
CA ARG A 225 -8.06 -9.27 -12.91
C ARG A 225 -9.19 -10.06 -12.26
N ALA A 226 -10.35 -10.20 -12.90
CA ALA A 226 -11.53 -10.82 -12.34
C ALA A 226 -11.28 -12.23 -11.77
N SER A 227 -10.61 -13.10 -12.51
CA SER A 227 -10.29 -14.46 -12.04
C SER A 227 -9.37 -14.51 -10.83
N TYR A 228 -8.42 -13.59 -10.73
CA TYR A 228 -7.57 -13.45 -9.53
C TYR A 228 -8.40 -12.91 -8.36
N TYR A 229 -9.18 -11.86 -8.61
CA TYR A 229 -9.93 -11.19 -7.56
C TYR A 229 -11.03 -12.07 -6.97
N ASP A 230 -11.62 -12.95 -7.76
CA ASP A 230 -12.68 -13.87 -7.32
C ASP A 230 -12.19 -14.88 -6.25
N HIS A 231 -10.87 -15.09 -6.17
CA HIS A 231 -10.24 -15.90 -5.13
C HIS A 231 -9.63 -15.06 -3.99
N SER A 232 -9.47 -13.75 -4.20
CA SER A 232 -8.82 -12.87 -3.22
C SER A 232 -9.81 -12.10 -2.36
N GLY A 233 -10.81 -11.47 -2.99
CA GLY A 233 -11.73 -10.54 -2.33
C GLY A 233 -11.04 -9.27 -1.82
N ALA A 234 -11.82 -8.36 -1.27
CA ALA A 234 -11.33 -7.13 -0.65
C ALA A 234 -10.45 -7.42 0.57
N ILE A 235 -10.72 -8.51 1.28
CA ILE A 235 -9.98 -8.89 2.48
C ILE A 235 -8.51 -9.20 2.19
N ARG A 236 -8.20 -10.02 1.17
CA ARG A 236 -6.83 -10.37 0.79
C ARG A 236 -6.17 -9.29 -0.09
N ASP A 237 -6.96 -8.61 -0.93
CA ASP A 237 -6.42 -7.58 -1.82
C ASP A 237 -6.04 -6.30 -1.06
N MET A 238 -6.79 -5.92 -0.02
CA MET A 238 -6.63 -4.63 0.66
C MET A 238 -6.44 -4.73 2.17
N VAL A 239 -7.24 -5.55 2.88
CA VAL A 239 -7.29 -5.47 4.35
C VAL A 239 -6.05 -6.07 4.98
N GLN A 240 -5.68 -7.30 4.61
CA GLN A 240 -4.54 -8.05 5.16
C GLN A 240 -3.20 -7.31 5.03
N ASN A 241 -3.10 -6.41 4.10
CA ASN A 241 -1.89 -5.66 3.76
C ASN A 241 -2.09 -4.15 3.95
N HIS A 242 -2.49 -3.44 2.94
CA HIS A 242 -2.54 -1.97 2.90
C HIS A 242 -3.29 -1.32 4.06
N MET A 243 -4.49 -1.85 4.40
CA MET A 243 -5.30 -1.26 5.47
C MET A 243 -4.67 -1.48 6.85
N LEU A 244 -4.17 -2.70 7.11
CA LEU A 244 -3.45 -2.98 8.35
C LEU A 244 -2.11 -2.25 8.43
N GLN A 245 -1.41 -2.04 7.31
CA GLN A 245 -0.20 -1.20 7.29
C GLN A 245 -0.51 0.26 7.63
N MET A 246 -1.57 0.84 7.05
CA MET A 246 -2.00 2.20 7.39
C MET A 246 -2.45 2.29 8.85
N LEU A 247 -3.16 1.28 9.36
CA LEU A 247 -3.54 1.19 10.77
C LEU A 247 -2.30 1.20 11.68
N MET A 248 -1.31 0.37 11.40
CA MET A 248 -0.07 0.31 12.17
C MET A 248 0.68 1.64 12.16
N MET A 249 0.84 2.25 10.98
CA MET A 249 1.51 3.55 10.84
C MET A 249 0.80 4.69 11.56
N THR A 250 -0.54 4.60 11.70
CA THR A 250 -1.35 5.62 12.39
C THR A 250 -1.38 5.39 13.91
N ALA A 251 -1.25 4.14 14.37
CA ALA A 251 -1.49 3.76 15.75
C ALA A 251 -0.22 3.38 16.54
N MET A 252 0.95 3.38 15.90
CA MET A 252 2.21 3.05 16.58
C MET A 252 2.56 4.10 17.63
N HIS A 253 3.26 3.69 18.69
CA HIS A 253 3.75 4.61 19.71
C HIS A 253 5.01 5.34 19.22
N LEU A 254 5.29 6.50 19.82
CA LEU A 254 6.58 7.17 19.62
C LEU A 254 7.72 6.24 20.09
N PRO A 255 8.58 5.79 19.19
CA PRO A 255 9.69 4.93 19.57
C PRO A 255 10.80 5.70 20.29
N ALA A 256 11.69 4.98 20.96
CA ALA A 256 12.83 5.60 21.63
C ALA A 256 13.81 6.24 20.63
N HIS A 257 13.94 5.68 19.44
CA HIS A 257 14.77 6.18 18.34
C HIS A 257 14.01 5.98 17.02
N ILE A 258 14.29 6.84 16.05
CA ILE A 258 13.78 6.71 14.69
C ILE A 258 14.73 5.80 13.90
N SER A 259 14.56 4.49 14.05
CA SER A 259 15.28 3.46 13.30
C SER A 259 14.30 2.46 12.68
N ALA A 260 14.73 1.76 11.63
CA ALA A 260 13.91 0.73 10.98
C ALA A 260 13.42 -0.33 11.96
N ASP A 261 14.27 -0.75 12.91
CA ASP A 261 13.93 -1.76 13.90
C ASP A 261 12.95 -1.23 14.96
N ASP A 262 13.12 0.01 15.41
CA ASP A 262 12.21 0.60 16.39
C ASP A 262 10.82 0.83 15.78
N ILE A 263 10.73 1.42 14.58
CA ILE A 263 9.47 1.60 13.84
C ILE A 263 8.77 0.24 13.63
N ARG A 264 9.52 -0.77 13.19
CA ARG A 264 9.01 -2.14 13.00
C ARG A 264 8.46 -2.73 14.31
N ASN A 265 9.20 -2.57 15.41
CA ASN A 265 8.76 -3.07 16.71
C ASN A 265 7.45 -2.42 17.16
N GLU A 266 7.29 -1.11 16.96
CA GLU A 266 6.05 -0.42 17.28
C GLU A 266 4.88 -0.88 16.41
N LYS A 267 5.07 -1.09 15.10
CA LYS A 267 4.06 -1.68 14.22
C LYS A 267 3.64 -3.09 14.68
N ILE A 268 4.60 -3.92 15.07
CA ILE A 268 4.35 -5.25 15.64
C ILE A 268 3.57 -5.15 16.96
N ASN A 269 3.87 -4.17 17.81
CA ASN A 269 3.16 -3.95 19.07
C ASN A 269 1.70 -3.57 18.83
N VAL A 270 1.41 -2.78 17.81
CA VAL A 270 0.03 -2.46 17.38
C VAL A 270 -0.72 -3.73 17.01
N LEU A 271 -0.16 -4.59 16.14
CA LEU A 271 -0.83 -5.84 15.73
C LEU A 271 -1.04 -6.82 16.90
N LYS A 272 -0.07 -6.92 17.83
CA LYS A 272 -0.22 -7.75 19.04
C LYS A 272 -1.32 -7.26 19.97
N ALA A 273 -1.55 -5.95 20.00
CA ALA A 273 -2.60 -5.33 20.79
C ALA A 273 -3.94 -5.22 20.04
N LEU A 274 -3.97 -5.50 18.75
CA LEU A 274 -5.20 -5.50 17.96
C LEU A 274 -6.12 -6.60 18.48
N ARG A 275 -7.33 -6.20 18.92
CA ARG A 275 -8.30 -7.12 19.49
C ARG A 275 -8.68 -8.18 18.46
N PRO A 276 -8.58 -9.49 18.80
CA PRO A 276 -9.03 -10.55 17.91
C PRO A 276 -10.53 -10.42 17.61
N LEU A 277 -10.89 -10.68 16.36
CA LEU A 277 -12.30 -10.81 15.98
C LEU A 277 -12.83 -12.16 16.45
N VAL A 278 -13.92 -12.13 17.21
CA VAL A 278 -14.58 -13.32 17.71
C VAL A 278 -15.65 -13.74 16.71
N LYS A 279 -15.64 -15.00 16.29
CA LYS A 279 -16.49 -15.51 15.19
C LYS A 279 -17.98 -15.32 15.45
N GLU A 280 -18.39 -15.48 16.71
CA GLU A 280 -19.78 -15.37 17.16
C GLU A 280 -20.34 -13.94 17.08
N ASP A 281 -19.47 -12.94 17.23
CA ASP A 281 -19.84 -11.51 17.26
C ASP A 281 -19.34 -10.75 16.03
N MET A 282 -18.81 -11.47 15.03
CA MET A 282 -18.11 -10.86 13.89
C MET A 282 -19.03 -9.96 13.04
N ASP A 283 -20.30 -10.30 12.93
CA ASP A 283 -21.31 -9.50 12.22
C ASP A 283 -21.65 -8.17 12.92
N LEU A 284 -21.25 -8.01 14.19
CA LEU A 284 -21.38 -6.76 14.94
C LEU A 284 -20.27 -5.76 14.58
N ASP A 285 -19.10 -6.25 14.17
CA ASP A 285 -17.91 -5.45 13.93
C ASP A 285 -17.43 -5.46 12.47
N VAL A 286 -17.98 -6.35 11.62
CA VAL A 286 -17.56 -6.51 10.23
C VAL A 286 -18.76 -6.52 9.29
N VAL A 287 -18.67 -5.73 8.24
CA VAL A 287 -19.61 -5.70 7.11
C VAL A 287 -18.86 -6.03 5.84
N ARG A 288 -19.29 -7.11 5.15
CA ARG A 288 -18.80 -7.41 3.79
C ARG A 288 -19.88 -7.11 2.76
N GLY A 289 -19.45 -6.66 1.57
CA GLY A 289 -20.35 -6.29 0.52
C GLY A 289 -19.88 -6.75 -0.86
N GLN A 290 -20.85 -6.78 -1.81
CA GLN A 290 -20.57 -7.06 -3.21
C GLN A 290 -21.35 -6.07 -4.08
N TYR A 291 -20.69 -5.41 -5.05
CA TYR A 291 -21.36 -4.41 -5.87
C TYR A 291 -22.35 -5.01 -6.86
N GLU A 292 -23.47 -4.33 -7.00
CA GLU A 292 -24.47 -4.53 -8.04
C GLU A 292 -24.26 -3.53 -9.17
N ALA A 293 -25.07 -3.67 -10.22
CA ALA A 293 -25.10 -2.69 -11.31
C ALA A 293 -25.44 -1.30 -10.78
N GLY A 294 -24.88 -0.27 -11.41
CA GLY A 294 -25.11 1.12 -11.02
C GLY A 294 -24.55 2.08 -12.04
N GLU A 295 -24.32 3.31 -11.59
CA GLU A 295 -23.79 4.39 -12.44
C GLU A 295 -22.59 5.04 -11.77
N ILE A 296 -21.50 5.22 -12.52
CA ILE A 296 -20.29 5.93 -12.09
C ILE A 296 -19.93 6.96 -13.14
N ASN A 297 -19.86 8.23 -12.75
CA ASN A 297 -19.56 9.36 -13.64
C ASN A 297 -20.42 9.39 -14.90
N GLY A 298 -21.72 9.04 -14.80
CA GLY A 298 -22.65 9.03 -15.92
C GLY A 298 -22.57 7.77 -16.80
N ALA A 299 -21.72 6.79 -16.47
CA ALA A 299 -21.59 5.54 -17.20
C ALA A 299 -22.22 4.37 -16.41
N LEU A 300 -23.09 3.61 -17.07
CA LEU A 300 -23.64 2.38 -16.50
C LEU A 300 -22.56 1.32 -16.37
N VAL A 301 -22.46 0.67 -15.22
CA VAL A 301 -21.52 -0.41 -14.94
C VAL A 301 -22.29 -1.66 -14.49
N THR A 302 -21.72 -2.82 -14.80
CA THR A 302 -22.33 -4.11 -14.48
C THR A 302 -22.12 -4.50 -13.02
N SER A 303 -22.91 -5.47 -12.53
CA SER A 303 -22.69 -6.08 -11.21
C SER A 303 -21.48 -7.00 -11.22
N TYR A 304 -20.92 -7.27 -10.03
CA TYR A 304 -19.74 -8.10 -9.86
C TYR A 304 -19.87 -9.48 -10.52
N VAL A 305 -20.97 -10.18 -10.24
CA VAL A 305 -21.22 -11.53 -10.80
C VAL A 305 -21.42 -11.56 -12.31
N ASN A 306 -21.62 -10.42 -12.94
CA ASN A 306 -21.72 -10.26 -14.39
C ASN A 306 -20.42 -9.72 -15.04
N GLU A 307 -19.37 -9.46 -14.25
CA GLU A 307 -18.05 -9.11 -14.81
C GLU A 307 -17.44 -10.34 -15.53
N PRO A 308 -16.80 -10.14 -16.68
CA PRO A 308 -16.17 -11.24 -17.41
C PRO A 308 -15.13 -11.96 -16.53
N GLY A 309 -15.26 -13.28 -16.40
CA GLY A 309 -14.33 -14.11 -15.64
C GLY A 309 -14.69 -14.27 -14.16
N VAL A 310 -15.81 -13.74 -13.70
CA VAL A 310 -16.36 -13.98 -12.36
C VAL A 310 -17.40 -15.10 -12.41
N SER A 311 -17.45 -15.96 -11.39
CA SER A 311 -18.51 -16.97 -11.26
C SER A 311 -19.85 -16.31 -10.97
N ALA A 312 -20.93 -16.73 -11.67
CA ALA A 312 -22.27 -16.23 -11.43
C ALA A 312 -22.79 -16.50 -10.00
N SER A 313 -22.21 -17.48 -9.30
CA SER A 313 -22.53 -17.80 -7.90
C SER A 313 -21.50 -17.27 -6.91
N SER A 314 -20.59 -16.40 -7.32
CA SER A 314 -19.54 -15.88 -6.47
C SER A 314 -20.10 -15.16 -5.24
N GLN A 315 -19.55 -15.50 -4.08
CA GLN A 315 -19.79 -14.86 -2.79
C GLN A 315 -18.59 -13.99 -2.35
N THR A 316 -17.69 -13.70 -3.28
CA THR A 316 -16.48 -12.90 -3.01
C THR A 316 -16.84 -11.47 -2.65
N ASP A 317 -16.26 -10.98 -1.59
CA ASP A 317 -16.40 -9.61 -1.12
C ASP A 317 -15.67 -8.63 -2.05
N THR A 318 -16.38 -7.58 -2.47
CA THR A 318 -15.79 -6.42 -3.18
C THR A 318 -15.78 -5.16 -2.32
N PHE A 319 -16.28 -5.29 -1.10
CA PHE A 319 -16.32 -4.27 -0.07
C PHE A 319 -16.14 -4.91 1.30
N LEU A 320 -15.40 -4.22 2.15
CA LEU A 320 -15.29 -4.54 3.57
C LEU A 320 -15.25 -3.25 4.39
N ALA A 321 -16.05 -3.21 5.47
CA ALA A 321 -15.88 -2.25 6.54
C ALA A 321 -15.77 -2.99 7.87
N ALA A 322 -14.91 -2.51 8.77
CA ALA A 322 -14.76 -3.10 10.09
C ALA A 322 -14.51 -2.05 11.15
N ARG A 323 -15.01 -2.32 12.37
CA ARG A 323 -14.71 -1.60 13.60
C ARG A 323 -13.68 -2.39 14.40
N LEU A 324 -12.55 -1.78 14.69
CA LEU A 324 -11.39 -2.39 15.31
C LEU A 324 -11.04 -1.69 16.62
N TYR A 325 -10.44 -2.42 17.56
CA TYR A 325 -9.92 -1.87 18.80
C TYR A 325 -8.48 -2.33 19.04
N ILE A 326 -7.67 -1.44 19.59
CA ILE A 326 -6.28 -1.72 19.97
C ILE A 326 -6.22 -1.66 21.51
N ASP A 327 -6.00 -2.82 22.13
CA ASP A 327 -6.04 -2.98 23.58
C ASP A 327 -4.67 -2.68 24.21
N ASN A 328 -4.25 -1.42 24.12
CA ASN A 328 -3.08 -0.88 24.78
C ASN A 328 -3.44 0.41 25.54
N SER A 329 -2.49 0.99 26.29
CA SER A 329 -2.73 2.19 27.09
C SER A 329 -3.05 3.42 26.25
N LEU A 330 -2.50 3.51 25.03
CA LEU A 330 -2.63 4.67 24.14
C LEU A 330 -4.01 4.72 23.46
N TRP A 331 -4.58 3.55 23.11
CA TRP A 331 -5.76 3.44 22.25
C TRP A 331 -6.97 2.80 22.93
N LYS A 332 -6.86 2.40 24.19
CA LYS A 332 -7.96 1.72 24.90
C LYS A 332 -9.25 2.51 24.80
N GLY A 333 -10.28 1.89 24.20
CA GLY A 333 -11.62 2.48 24.05
C GLY A 333 -11.82 3.38 22.83
N VAL A 334 -10.79 3.61 22.01
CA VAL A 334 -10.91 4.33 20.74
C VAL A 334 -11.24 3.34 19.61
N PRO A 335 -12.38 3.48 18.93
CA PRO A 335 -12.67 2.66 17.75
C PRO A 335 -11.86 3.15 16.54
N PHE A 336 -11.32 2.20 15.80
CA PHE A 336 -10.73 2.39 14.48
C PHE A 336 -11.68 1.80 13.44
N TYR A 337 -12.18 2.62 12.54
CA TYR A 337 -13.02 2.17 11.46
C TYR A 337 -12.19 2.08 10.18
N ILE A 338 -12.19 0.92 9.56
CA ILE A 338 -11.56 0.72 8.26
C ILE A 338 -12.63 0.46 7.21
N ARG A 339 -12.43 0.97 5.98
CA ARG A 339 -13.33 0.74 4.86
C ARG A 339 -12.55 0.66 3.55
N THR A 340 -12.84 -0.37 2.77
CA THR A 340 -12.32 -0.49 1.40
C THR A 340 -13.39 -1.08 0.48
N GLY A 341 -13.37 -0.71 -0.80
CA GLY A 341 -14.32 -1.26 -1.77
C GLY A 341 -14.01 -0.86 -3.20
N LYS A 342 -14.54 -1.67 -4.13
CA LYS A 342 -14.53 -1.41 -5.58
C LYS A 342 -15.86 -0.84 -6.06
N ARG A 343 -15.86 -0.15 -7.21
CA ARG A 343 -17.04 0.52 -7.76
C ARG A 343 -17.70 1.48 -6.77
N MET A 344 -16.90 2.10 -5.90
CA MET A 344 -17.34 3.13 -4.97
C MET A 344 -17.61 4.45 -5.70
N ALA A 345 -18.28 5.38 -5.01
CA ALA A 345 -18.60 6.71 -5.53
C ALA A 345 -17.38 7.54 -5.91
N GLU A 346 -16.29 7.37 -5.16
CA GLU A 346 -15.04 8.10 -5.37
C GLU A 346 -13.81 7.20 -5.24
N LYS A 347 -12.71 7.63 -5.88
CA LYS A 347 -11.38 7.05 -5.64
C LYS A 347 -10.71 7.87 -4.54
N ALA A 348 -10.57 7.31 -3.35
CA ALA A 348 -9.96 7.98 -2.22
C ALA A 348 -9.13 7.01 -1.36
N THR A 349 -7.98 7.47 -0.90
CA THR A 349 -7.29 6.88 0.25
C THR A 349 -7.07 7.99 1.24
N ARG A 350 -7.66 7.87 2.43
CA ARG A 350 -7.59 8.91 3.46
C ARG A 350 -7.68 8.35 4.86
N ILE A 351 -7.14 9.09 5.81
CA ILE A 351 -7.26 8.85 7.24
C ILE A 351 -7.94 10.09 7.83
N VAL A 352 -9.01 9.89 8.57
CA VAL A 352 -9.70 10.96 9.30
C VAL A 352 -9.62 10.66 10.78
N ILE A 353 -9.08 11.59 11.54
CA ILE A 353 -8.97 11.55 12.99
C ILE A 353 -9.96 12.56 13.55
N GLU A 354 -10.95 12.07 14.28
CA GLU A 354 -11.92 12.88 14.99
C GLU A 354 -11.48 13.08 16.44
N PHE A 355 -11.35 14.34 16.85
CA PHE A 355 -11.00 14.67 18.22
C PHE A 355 -12.24 14.72 19.11
N LYS A 356 -12.07 14.35 20.39
CA LYS A 356 -13.11 14.45 21.40
C LYS A 356 -13.55 15.90 21.60
N ASP A 357 -14.84 16.10 21.67
CA ASP A 357 -15.43 17.41 21.93
C ASP A 357 -15.79 17.54 23.41
N SER A 358 -14.78 17.75 24.23
CA SER A 358 -14.94 17.93 25.68
C SER A 358 -15.58 19.27 26.07
N LEU A 359 -15.69 20.20 25.13
CA LEU A 359 -16.23 21.55 25.37
C LEU A 359 -17.62 21.77 24.79
N LYS A 360 -18.21 20.78 24.15
CA LYS A 360 -19.50 20.84 23.46
C LYS A 360 -20.61 21.38 24.35
N GLU A 361 -20.68 20.92 25.59
CA GLU A 361 -21.74 21.31 26.53
C GLU A 361 -21.76 22.82 26.81
N LEU A 362 -20.59 23.47 26.84
CA LEU A 362 -20.50 24.93 27.07
C LEU A 362 -21.20 25.75 25.98
N TYR A 363 -21.24 25.23 24.77
CA TYR A 363 -21.88 25.88 23.63
C TYR A 363 -23.34 25.48 23.45
N LEU A 364 -23.69 24.22 23.84
CA LEU A 364 -25.08 23.75 23.82
C LEU A 364 -25.98 24.60 24.70
N GLU A 365 -25.49 25.07 25.86
CA GLU A 365 -26.22 26.02 26.74
C GLU A 365 -26.53 27.36 26.05
N LYS A 366 -25.77 27.73 25.01
CA LYS A 366 -25.99 28.89 24.18
C LYS A 366 -26.82 28.63 22.92
N GLY A 367 -27.29 27.40 22.74
CA GLY A 367 -28.02 26.97 21.55
C GLY A 367 -27.13 26.75 20.31
N GLU A 368 -25.82 26.59 20.50
CA GLU A 368 -24.85 26.30 19.42
C GLU A 368 -24.31 24.89 19.53
N THR A 369 -24.12 24.22 18.38
CA THR A 369 -23.52 22.90 18.31
C THR A 369 -22.22 22.99 17.52
N PRO A 370 -21.05 23.01 18.19
CA PRO A 370 -19.78 22.98 17.49
C PRO A 370 -19.65 21.73 16.61
N SER A 371 -18.99 21.88 15.47
CA SER A 371 -18.57 20.71 14.67
C SER A 371 -17.36 20.05 15.33
N PRO A 372 -17.20 18.73 15.25
CA PRO A 372 -15.98 18.09 15.73
C PRO A 372 -14.74 18.65 15.06
N ASN A 373 -13.62 18.73 15.81
CA ASN A 373 -12.33 19.01 15.20
C ASN A 373 -11.83 17.77 14.50
N LEU A 374 -11.31 17.92 13.28
CA LEU A 374 -10.84 16.82 12.46
C LEU A 374 -9.42 17.09 11.98
N LEU A 375 -8.60 16.04 11.97
CA LEU A 375 -7.38 16.01 11.18
C LEU A 375 -7.62 15.02 10.03
N ILE A 376 -7.60 15.53 8.81
CA ILE A 376 -7.85 14.76 7.59
C ILE A 376 -6.53 14.63 6.83
N ILE A 377 -6.10 13.41 6.56
CA ILE A 377 -4.88 13.09 5.84
C ILE A 377 -5.27 12.38 4.56
N GLU A 378 -5.19 13.09 3.44
CA GLU A 378 -5.49 12.57 2.12
C GLU A 378 -4.20 12.01 1.48
N ILE A 379 -4.25 10.75 1.10
CA ILE A 379 -3.11 10.01 0.57
C ILE A 379 -3.21 9.85 -0.95
N ASN A 380 -4.43 9.74 -1.48
CA ASN A 380 -4.72 9.55 -2.90
C ASN A 380 -6.18 9.95 -3.20
N PRO A 381 -6.51 10.61 -4.35
CA PRO A 381 -5.60 10.93 -5.47
C PRO A 381 -4.69 12.13 -5.23
N HIS A 382 -5.05 13.00 -4.32
CA HIS A 382 -4.27 14.20 -3.95
C HIS A 382 -3.69 14.02 -2.56
N GLU A 383 -2.47 14.47 -2.37
CA GLU A 383 -1.80 14.48 -1.07
C GLU A 383 -2.11 15.81 -0.36
N ASN A 384 -2.81 15.73 0.77
CA ASN A 384 -3.18 16.92 1.53
C ASN A 384 -3.35 16.59 3.02
N ILE A 385 -3.12 17.56 3.88
CA ILE A 385 -3.45 17.51 5.30
C ILE A 385 -4.36 18.69 5.60
N THR A 386 -5.53 18.42 6.14
CA THR A 386 -6.52 19.43 6.51
C THR A 386 -6.81 19.36 8.00
N LEU A 387 -6.69 20.49 8.69
CA LEU A 387 -7.15 20.64 10.07
C LEU A 387 -8.46 21.42 10.08
N GLN A 388 -9.55 20.81 10.55
CA GLN A 388 -10.84 21.45 10.73
C GLN A 388 -10.98 21.92 12.19
N LEU A 389 -11.30 23.20 12.35
CA LEU A 389 -11.53 23.84 13.64
C LEU A 389 -12.84 24.65 13.60
N ASN A 390 -13.32 25.12 14.75
CA ASN A 390 -14.47 26.02 14.83
C ASN A 390 -14.02 27.47 14.92
N SER A 391 -14.68 28.34 14.19
CA SER A 391 -14.49 29.81 14.24
C SER A 391 -15.84 30.54 14.29
N LYS A 392 -15.86 31.70 14.86
CA LYS A 392 -17.07 32.57 14.83
C LYS A 392 -17.17 33.26 13.48
N ASN A 393 -18.31 33.06 12.79
CA ASN A 393 -18.59 33.77 11.55
C ASN A 393 -19.18 35.15 11.84
N PRO A 394 -18.48 36.28 11.54
CA PRO A 394 -18.99 37.63 11.80
C PRO A 394 -20.19 37.98 10.92
N PHE A 395 -20.36 37.31 9.78
CA PHE A 395 -21.49 37.51 8.87
C PHE A 395 -22.74 36.72 9.27
N ASN A 396 -22.61 35.77 10.19
CA ASN A 396 -23.68 34.92 10.71
C ASN A 396 -23.85 35.15 12.22
N HIS A 397 -24.03 36.42 12.63
CA HIS A 397 -24.25 36.81 14.03
C HIS A 397 -23.25 36.25 15.05
N GLY A 398 -22.07 35.82 14.59
CA GLY A 398 -21.04 35.22 15.45
C GLY A 398 -21.29 33.74 15.82
N HIS A 399 -22.17 33.05 15.10
CA HIS A 399 -22.34 31.60 15.24
C HIS A 399 -21.06 30.84 14.87
N LEU A 400 -20.86 29.69 15.51
CA LEU A 400 -19.74 28.81 15.22
C LEU A 400 -19.93 28.10 13.89
N GLU A 401 -18.91 28.16 13.07
CA GLU A 401 -18.84 27.43 11.79
C GLU A 401 -17.50 26.72 11.68
N PRO A 402 -17.45 25.52 11.06
CA PRO A 402 -16.19 24.82 10.80
C PRO A 402 -15.36 25.61 9.78
N VAL A 403 -14.08 25.77 10.06
CA VAL A 403 -13.09 26.33 9.15
C VAL A 403 -12.00 25.31 8.90
N GLN A 404 -11.50 25.24 7.67
CA GLN A 404 -10.47 24.30 7.27
C GLN A 404 -9.16 25.03 6.99
N ILE A 405 -8.07 24.48 7.53
CA ILE A 405 -6.70 24.92 7.29
C ILE A 405 -6.01 23.80 6.50
N ASN A 406 -5.63 24.08 5.27
CA ASN A 406 -5.00 23.13 4.39
C ASN A 406 -3.47 23.29 4.39
N PHE A 407 -2.75 22.18 4.56
CA PHE A 407 -1.30 22.09 4.48
C PHE A 407 -0.94 21.33 3.21
N THR A 408 -0.87 22.01 2.08
CA THR A 408 -0.50 21.40 0.80
C THR A 408 1.01 21.28 0.72
N GLY A 409 1.48 20.03 0.73
CA GLY A 409 2.92 19.69 0.58
C GLY A 409 3.31 19.15 -0.79
N GLN A 410 2.41 19.14 -1.78
CA GLN A 410 2.73 18.61 -3.11
C GLN A 410 3.81 19.47 -3.77
N GLN A 411 4.98 18.87 -3.91
CA GLN A 411 6.02 19.38 -4.81
C GLN A 411 5.83 18.72 -6.18
N GLU A 412 5.62 19.52 -7.21
CA GLU A 412 5.64 19.03 -8.59
C GLU A 412 6.91 18.22 -8.85
N GLY A 413 6.74 17.01 -9.41
CA GLY A 413 7.86 16.11 -9.67
C GLY A 413 8.36 15.31 -8.47
N ALA A 414 7.58 15.17 -7.39
CA ALA A 414 7.90 14.29 -6.28
C ALA A 414 8.11 12.83 -6.75
N PRO A 415 9.05 12.08 -6.14
CA PRO A 415 9.28 10.68 -6.48
C PRO A 415 8.03 9.82 -6.25
N GLU A 416 7.76 8.89 -7.18
CA GLU A 416 6.69 7.90 -7.00
C GLU A 416 7.05 6.84 -5.93
N ALA A 417 6.04 6.10 -5.44
CA ALA A 417 6.22 5.07 -4.42
C ALA A 417 7.32 4.05 -4.75
N TYR A 418 7.35 3.54 -5.97
CA TYR A 418 8.37 2.58 -6.40
C TYR A 418 9.79 3.17 -6.47
N GLU A 419 9.93 4.46 -6.80
CA GLU A 419 11.23 5.13 -6.75
C GLU A 419 11.79 5.16 -5.32
N ARG A 420 10.94 5.50 -4.33
CA ARG A 420 11.34 5.51 -2.92
C ARG A 420 11.72 4.13 -2.44
N LEU A 421 10.84 3.14 -2.64
CA LEU A 421 11.08 1.77 -2.17
C LEU A 421 12.32 1.15 -2.81
N ILE A 422 12.56 1.35 -4.12
CA ILE A 422 13.78 0.86 -4.77
C ILE A 422 15.01 1.58 -4.21
N ALA A 423 14.93 2.90 -3.99
CA ALA A 423 16.04 3.67 -3.40
C ALA A 423 16.35 3.19 -1.97
N ASP A 424 15.33 2.99 -1.14
CA ASP A 424 15.47 2.49 0.23
C ASP A 424 16.09 1.09 0.25
N ALA A 425 15.58 0.17 -0.61
CA ALA A 425 16.17 -1.16 -0.75
C ALA A 425 17.64 -1.09 -1.22
N CYS A 426 17.98 -0.19 -2.14
CA CYS A 426 19.39 0.03 -2.55
C CYS A 426 20.25 0.60 -1.44
N ALA A 427 19.70 1.42 -0.55
CA ALA A 427 20.39 1.97 0.61
C ALA A 427 20.51 0.95 1.76
N GLY A 428 19.68 -0.09 1.78
CA GLY A 428 19.57 -1.05 2.88
C GLY A 428 18.62 -0.60 3.98
N ASP A 429 17.79 0.39 3.70
CA ASP A 429 16.76 0.86 4.61
C ASP A 429 15.50 0.02 4.44
N SER A 430 15.10 -0.67 5.48
CA SER A 430 13.92 -1.54 5.50
C SER A 430 12.72 -0.95 6.25
N THR A 431 12.76 0.34 6.61
CA THR A 431 11.74 1.02 7.42
C THR A 431 10.34 0.89 6.82
N PHE A 432 10.22 1.09 5.51
CA PHE A 432 8.95 1.08 4.78
C PHE A 432 8.70 -0.21 3.99
N PHE A 433 9.21 -1.33 4.52
CA PHE A 433 8.93 -2.67 3.99
C PHE A 433 8.24 -3.52 5.05
N ALA A 434 7.37 -4.43 4.60
CA ALA A 434 6.68 -5.32 5.51
C ALA A 434 7.65 -6.39 6.05
N HIS A 435 7.83 -6.43 7.35
CA HIS A 435 8.61 -7.45 8.03
C HIS A 435 7.80 -8.75 8.17
N TRP A 436 8.47 -9.90 8.15
CA TRP A 436 7.78 -11.19 8.25
C TRP A 436 6.83 -11.25 9.46
N LYS A 437 7.26 -10.75 10.63
CA LYS A 437 6.41 -10.80 11.83
C LYS A 437 5.13 -9.97 11.70
N GLU A 438 5.17 -8.86 10.97
CA GLU A 438 3.96 -8.09 10.65
C GLU A 438 3.04 -8.89 9.73
N VAL A 439 3.59 -9.52 8.69
CA VAL A 439 2.84 -10.34 7.74
C VAL A 439 2.18 -11.53 8.46
N GLU A 440 2.93 -12.22 9.33
CA GLU A 440 2.41 -13.36 10.10
C GLU A 440 1.27 -12.95 11.02
N LEU A 441 1.46 -11.89 11.83
CA LEU A 441 0.43 -11.38 12.74
C LEU A 441 -0.81 -10.86 12.01
N ALA A 442 -0.62 -10.21 10.86
CA ALA A 442 -1.74 -9.77 10.02
C ALA A 442 -2.55 -10.98 9.51
N TRP A 443 -1.90 -12.06 9.09
CA TRP A 443 -2.60 -13.30 8.71
C TRP A 443 -3.25 -13.99 9.90
N GLU A 444 -2.60 -14.04 11.07
CA GLU A 444 -3.19 -14.57 12.30
C GLU A 444 -4.48 -13.85 12.67
N TRP A 445 -4.49 -12.52 12.54
CA TRP A 445 -5.67 -11.71 12.84
C TRP A 445 -6.77 -11.88 11.79
N ILE A 446 -6.43 -12.01 10.50
CA ILE A 446 -7.37 -12.15 9.38
C ILE A 446 -7.95 -13.57 9.28
N GLN A 447 -7.25 -14.60 9.74
CA GLN A 447 -7.64 -16.00 9.52
C GLN A 447 -9.07 -16.33 10.00
N PRO A 448 -9.51 -15.90 11.22
CA PRO A 448 -10.90 -16.13 11.66
C PRO A 448 -11.95 -15.47 10.76
N LEU A 449 -11.61 -14.32 10.15
CA LEU A 449 -12.49 -13.59 9.24
C LEU A 449 -12.63 -14.32 7.91
N LEU A 450 -11.54 -14.90 7.38
CA LEU A 450 -11.57 -15.74 6.18
C LEU A 450 -12.46 -16.96 6.39
N GLU A 451 -12.32 -17.64 7.51
CA GLU A 451 -13.12 -18.81 7.88
C GLU A 451 -14.61 -18.46 8.00
N ALA A 452 -14.93 -17.33 8.63
CA ALA A 452 -16.31 -16.85 8.74
C ALA A 452 -16.93 -16.50 7.38
N PHE A 453 -16.13 -15.97 6.45
CA PHE A 453 -16.59 -15.67 5.09
C PHE A 453 -16.81 -16.94 4.26
N GLU A 454 -15.95 -17.93 4.38
CA GLU A 454 -16.09 -19.24 3.73
C GLU A 454 -17.32 -20.00 4.25
N GLU A 455 -17.58 -19.93 5.55
CA GLU A 455 -18.76 -20.54 6.18
C GLU A 455 -20.03 -19.70 6.00
N ASN A 456 -19.96 -18.53 5.40
CA ASN A 456 -21.06 -17.58 5.22
C ASN A 456 -21.78 -17.20 6.53
N THR A 457 -21.04 -17.11 7.63
CA THR A 457 -21.59 -16.68 8.93
C THR A 457 -21.72 -15.15 9.03
N VAL A 458 -20.96 -14.39 8.22
CA VAL A 458 -21.15 -12.94 8.05
C VAL A 458 -21.96 -12.66 6.79
N PRO A 459 -23.09 -11.92 6.88
CA PRO A 459 -23.93 -11.62 5.72
C PRO A 459 -23.19 -10.89 4.60
N LEU A 460 -23.45 -11.26 3.33
CA LEU A 460 -22.95 -10.54 2.17
C LEU A 460 -23.99 -9.53 1.71
N TYR A 461 -23.74 -8.25 2.01
CA TYR A 461 -24.62 -7.16 1.62
C TYR A 461 -24.43 -6.77 0.15
N ARG A 462 -25.49 -6.27 -0.49
CA ARG A 462 -25.40 -5.71 -1.83
C ARG A 462 -25.33 -4.19 -1.75
N TYR A 463 -24.55 -3.57 -2.65
CA TYR A 463 -24.50 -2.12 -2.79
C TYR A 463 -24.44 -1.71 -4.26
N ALA A 464 -25.09 -0.62 -4.61
CA ALA A 464 -25.05 -0.11 -5.97
C ALA A 464 -23.66 0.39 -6.32
N ALA A 465 -23.15 0.07 -7.51
CA ALA A 465 -21.95 0.72 -8.03
C ALA A 465 -22.16 2.24 -8.07
N GLY A 466 -21.15 3.02 -7.65
CA GLY A 466 -21.24 4.47 -7.49
C GLY A 466 -21.79 4.93 -6.14
N SER A 467 -22.06 4.02 -5.20
CA SER A 467 -22.42 4.36 -3.81
C SER A 467 -21.20 4.37 -2.88
N GLN A 468 -21.43 4.71 -1.61
CA GLN A 468 -20.41 4.65 -0.55
C GLN A 468 -20.32 3.28 0.13
N GLY A 469 -20.86 2.23 -0.50
CA GLY A 469 -20.95 0.88 0.05
C GLY A 469 -22.34 0.55 0.59
N PRO A 470 -22.51 -0.60 1.26
CA PRO A 470 -23.78 -0.99 1.84
C PRO A 470 -24.16 -0.15 3.07
N ASP A 471 -25.44 0.16 3.27
CA ASP A 471 -25.97 0.92 4.42
C ASP A 471 -25.56 0.33 5.77
N ALA A 472 -25.39 -0.98 5.84
CA ALA A 472 -24.89 -1.67 7.03
C ALA A 472 -23.52 -1.14 7.50
N ALA A 473 -22.69 -0.59 6.60
CA ALA A 473 -21.42 0.01 6.95
C ALA A 473 -21.57 1.34 7.72
N ASN A 474 -22.66 2.08 7.49
CA ASN A 474 -22.98 3.29 8.27
C ASN A 474 -23.42 2.90 9.70
N ALA A 475 -24.19 1.83 9.83
CA ALA A 475 -24.65 1.34 11.11
C ALA A 475 -23.50 0.92 12.07
N LEU A 476 -22.31 0.57 11.56
CA LEU A 476 -21.15 0.31 12.41
C LEU A 476 -20.73 1.56 13.23
N LEU A 477 -20.77 2.74 12.61
CA LEU A 477 -20.36 3.99 13.24
C LEU A 477 -21.50 4.59 14.06
N GLU A 478 -22.74 4.51 13.56
CA GLU A 478 -23.93 5.05 14.20
C GLU A 478 -24.19 4.43 15.58
N LYS A 479 -23.84 3.15 15.78
CA LYS A 479 -23.93 2.47 17.09
C LYS A 479 -23.08 3.19 18.17
N ASP A 480 -21.97 3.79 17.76
CA ASP A 480 -21.05 4.51 18.65
C ASP A 480 -21.30 6.03 18.60
N GLY A 481 -22.31 6.50 17.86
CA GLY A 481 -22.67 7.92 17.69
C GLY A 481 -21.78 8.67 16.69
N PHE A 482 -21.07 7.96 15.80
CA PHE A 482 -20.22 8.51 14.75
C PHE A 482 -20.82 8.37 13.37
N LYS A 483 -20.21 9.00 12.37
CA LYS A 483 -20.53 8.84 10.95
C LYS A 483 -19.26 8.80 10.10
N TRP A 484 -19.36 8.29 8.88
CA TRP A 484 -18.26 8.45 7.92
C TRP A 484 -18.11 9.91 7.53
N TRP A 485 -16.89 10.43 7.67
CA TRP A 485 -16.57 11.79 7.25
C TRP A 485 -16.29 11.84 5.75
N LEU A 486 -16.66 12.96 5.11
CA LEU A 486 -16.44 13.31 3.70
C LEU A 486 -17.29 12.52 2.68
N ASP A 487 -18.22 11.67 3.10
CA ASP A 487 -19.11 10.94 2.19
C ASP A 487 -20.20 11.86 1.59
N GLU A 488 -20.58 12.94 2.28
CA GLU A 488 -21.65 13.88 1.86
C GLU A 488 -21.11 15.02 0.98
N GLU A 489 -19.82 15.36 1.04
CA GLU A 489 -19.22 16.49 0.31
C GLU A 489 -19.11 16.24 -1.20
N THR A 490 -19.00 15.01 -1.65
CA THR A 490 -18.93 14.63 -3.07
C THR A 490 -20.23 14.99 -3.83
N ALA A 491 -21.37 15.09 -3.17
CA ALA A 491 -22.64 15.47 -3.80
C ALA A 491 -22.84 16.99 -3.93
N SER A 492 -22.13 17.82 -3.13
CA SER A 492 -22.30 19.27 -3.08
C SER A 492 -21.25 20.06 -3.87
N GLN A 493 -20.03 19.54 -4.02
CA GLN A 493 -18.95 20.24 -4.74
C GLN A 493 -19.06 20.26 -6.27
N SER A 494 -19.98 19.45 -6.84
CA SER A 494 -20.30 19.55 -8.27
C SER A 494 -21.15 20.78 -8.64
N ARG A 495 -21.48 21.68 -7.68
CA ARG A 495 -22.34 22.84 -7.91
C ARG A 495 -21.69 24.22 -7.74
N GLU A 496 -20.45 24.33 -7.26
CA GLU A 496 -19.80 25.64 -7.08
C GLU A 496 -18.36 25.69 -7.63
N VAL A 497 -18.26 25.76 -8.96
CA VAL A 497 -17.12 26.44 -9.62
C VAL A 497 -17.72 27.36 -10.66
N GLN A 498 -18.12 28.57 -10.25
CA GLN A 498 -18.17 29.70 -11.16
C GLN A 498 -16.98 30.62 -10.86
N PRO A 499 -16.14 30.90 -11.87
CA PRO A 499 -15.05 31.86 -11.70
C PRO A 499 -15.61 33.28 -11.69
N VAL A 500 -15.13 34.08 -10.76
CA VAL A 500 -15.19 35.55 -10.83
C VAL A 500 -13.96 36.05 -11.57
#